data_d74650ea6c42d9b31a5c23ff29b6ddfa
#
_entry.id   d74650ea6c42d9b31a5c23ff29b6ddfa
#
_cell.length_a   1.000
_cell.length_b   1.000
_cell.length_c   1.000
_cell.angle_alpha   90.00
_cell.angle_beta   90.00
_cell.angle_gamma   90.00
#
_symmetry.space_group_name_H-M   'P 1'
#
loop_
_entity.id
_entity.type
_entity.pdbx_description
1 polymer ?
#
loop_
_entity_poly.entity_id
_entity_poly.type
_entity_poly.pdbx_seq_one_letter_code
_entity_poly.pdbx_strand_id
1 'polypeptide(L)'
;MKEVYALIWRSHEPDETFKPEEFQARIPRLMEWLRALQAGGNLVGCGGGGFEDKPGGLTLLLAESIERARELSSGSPMNEIGSTEIFLWDVFYANLTVLENHDKLTS
;
A
#
# COMPACT_ATOMS: atom_id res chain seq x y z
N MET A 1 11.82 -2.94 18.44
CA MET A 1 10.94 -1.75 18.27
C MET A 1 10.43 -1.72 16.83
N LYS A 2 9.14 -1.47 16.66
CA LYS A 2 8.55 -1.40 15.31
C LYS A 2 8.68 0.00 14.74
N GLU A 3 8.89 0.07 13.44
CA GLU A 3 9.02 1.32 12.72
C GLU A 3 8.07 1.34 11.54
N VAL A 4 7.86 2.52 10.98
CA VAL A 4 6.95 2.68 9.84
C VAL A 4 7.75 2.68 8.55
N TYR A 5 7.29 1.88 7.59
CA TYR A 5 7.88 1.80 6.26
C TYR A 5 6.84 2.25 5.23
N ALA A 6 7.25 3.12 4.34
CA ALA A 6 6.41 3.56 3.24
C ALA A 6 6.67 2.69 2.03
N LEU A 7 5.62 2.05 1.53
CA LEU A 7 5.63 1.25 0.31
C LEU A 7 5.01 2.09 -0.78
N ILE A 8 5.79 2.42 -1.80
CA ILE A 8 5.30 3.19 -2.93
C ILE A 8 5.30 2.31 -4.15
N TRP A 9 4.10 1.98 -4.63
CA TRP A 9 3.90 1.15 -5.80
C TRP A 9 3.73 2.01 -7.05
N ARG A 10 4.35 1.57 -8.15
CA ARG A 10 4.14 2.18 -9.45
C ARG A 10 4.00 1.08 -10.50
N SER A 11 3.12 1.33 -11.48
CA SER A 11 2.93 0.43 -12.62
C SER A 11 4.21 0.31 -13.44
N HIS A 12 4.42 -0.87 -14.04
CA HIS A 12 5.47 -1.06 -15.04
C HIS A 12 5.14 -0.31 -16.34
N GLU A 13 3.85 -0.11 -16.63
CA GLU A 13 3.42 0.61 -17.82
C GLU A 13 3.53 2.11 -17.59
N PRO A 14 3.99 2.89 -18.59
CA PRO A 14 3.92 4.34 -18.53
C PRO A 14 2.47 4.82 -18.41
N ASP A 15 2.27 6.02 -17.88
CA ASP A 15 0.94 6.58 -17.68
C ASP A 15 0.11 6.58 -18.97
N GLU A 16 0.76 6.83 -20.11
CA GLU A 16 0.10 6.93 -21.42
C GLU A 16 -0.48 5.59 -21.91
N THR A 17 0.10 4.48 -21.46
CA THR A 17 -0.31 3.14 -21.91
C THR A 17 -0.87 2.27 -20.78
N PHE A 18 -1.04 2.85 -19.61
CA PHE A 18 -1.57 2.12 -18.46
C PHE A 18 -2.96 1.57 -18.73
N LYS A 19 -3.19 0.30 -18.39
CA LYS A 19 -4.47 -0.37 -18.61
C LYS A 19 -5.19 -0.54 -17.28
N PRO A 20 -6.25 0.27 -17.04
CA PRO A 20 -6.99 0.17 -15.77
C PRO A 20 -7.55 -1.21 -15.48
N GLU A 21 -7.89 -1.97 -16.51
CA GLU A 21 -8.45 -3.32 -16.35
C GLU A 21 -7.47 -4.29 -15.69
N GLU A 22 -6.17 -4.13 -15.91
CA GLU A 22 -5.16 -4.95 -15.26
C GLU A 22 -5.10 -4.66 -13.75
N PHE A 23 -5.24 -3.41 -13.40
CA PHE A 23 -5.32 -2.98 -12.00
C PHE A 23 -6.62 -3.49 -11.37
N GLN A 24 -7.75 -3.27 -12.03
CA GLN A 24 -9.07 -3.63 -11.51
C GLN A 24 -9.22 -5.13 -11.29
N ALA A 25 -8.62 -5.95 -12.16
CA ALA A 25 -8.66 -7.39 -12.01
C ALA A 25 -8.00 -7.87 -10.72
N ARG A 26 -7.09 -7.08 -10.15
CA ARG A 26 -6.35 -7.43 -8.94
C ARG A 26 -6.91 -6.83 -7.66
N ILE A 27 -7.89 -5.93 -7.78
CA ILE A 27 -8.45 -5.26 -6.59
C ILE A 27 -8.95 -6.24 -5.53
N PRO A 28 -9.70 -7.31 -5.86
CA PRO A 28 -10.14 -8.23 -4.80
C PRO A 28 -8.98 -8.82 -4.00
N ARG A 29 -7.90 -9.25 -4.66
CA ARG A 29 -6.73 -9.78 -3.97
C ARG A 29 -5.97 -8.69 -3.21
N LEU A 30 -5.95 -7.48 -3.75
CA LEU A 30 -5.35 -6.34 -3.07
C LEU A 30 -6.07 -6.04 -1.75
N MET A 31 -7.39 -6.06 -1.78
CA MET A 31 -8.19 -5.84 -0.57
C MET A 31 -7.96 -6.93 0.47
N GLU A 32 -7.84 -8.19 0.04
CA GLU A 32 -7.52 -9.29 0.94
C GLU A 32 -6.15 -9.08 1.61
N TRP A 33 -5.15 -8.67 0.84
CA TRP A 33 -3.82 -8.40 1.35
C TRP A 33 -3.83 -7.27 2.38
N LEU A 34 -4.53 -6.16 2.07
CA LEU A 34 -4.64 -5.02 2.98
C LEU A 34 -5.38 -5.40 4.26
N ARG A 35 -6.47 -6.16 4.16
CA ARG A 35 -7.21 -6.60 5.34
C ARG A 35 -6.39 -7.55 6.22
N ALA A 36 -5.58 -8.39 5.61
CA ALA A 36 -4.68 -9.28 6.34
C ALA A 36 -3.62 -8.47 7.12
N LEU A 37 -3.07 -7.43 6.50
CA LEU A 37 -2.13 -6.53 7.17
C LEU A 37 -2.80 -5.79 8.33
N GLN A 38 -4.04 -5.35 8.14
CA GLN A 38 -4.80 -4.68 9.18
C GLN A 38 -5.06 -5.63 10.35
N ALA A 39 -5.52 -6.83 10.07
CA ALA A 39 -5.80 -7.83 11.09
C ALA A 39 -4.54 -8.24 11.85
N GLY A 40 -3.39 -8.24 11.20
CA GLY A 40 -2.11 -8.57 11.82
C GLY A 40 -1.46 -7.43 12.59
N GLY A 41 -2.08 -6.25 12.57
CA GLY A 41 -1.54 -5.08 13.27
C GLY A 41 -0.37 -4.41 12.54
N ASN A 42 -0.19 -4.69 11.25
CA ASN A 42 0.92 -4.15 10.47
C ASN A 42 0.54 -2.96 9.60
N LEU A 43 -0.76 -2.65 9.48
CA LEU A 43 -1.20 -1.57 8.61
C LEU A 43 -1.39 -0.28 9.40
N VAL A 44 -0.67 0.76 8.99
CA VAL A 44 -0.81 2.11 9.56
C VAL A 44 -1.73 2.97 8.70
N GLY A 45 -1.60 2.83 7.39
CA GLY A 45 -2.43 3.55 6.45
C GLY A 45 -2.21 3.04 5.05
N CYS A 46 -3.17 3.25 4.18
CA CYS A 46 -3.03 2.88 2.78
C CYS A 46 -3.98 3.71 1.94
N GLY A 47 -3.63 3.87 0.68
CA GLY A 47 -4.48 4.52 -0.29
C GLY A 47 -4.13 4.02 -1.67
N GLY A 48 -5.12 3.93 -2.52
CA GLY A 48 -4.97 3.41 -3.86
C GLY A 48 -5.53 4.34 -4.90
N GLY A 49 -5.50 3.89 -6.15
CA GLY A 49 -5.97 4.65 -7.28
C GLY A 49 -4.97 5.64 -7.83
N GLY A 50 -3.83 5.78 -7.16
CA GLY A 50 -2.75 6.63 -7.62
C GLY A 50 -2.69 7.97 -6.93
N PHE A 51 -1.81 8.81 -7.43
CA PHE A 51 -1.59 10.17 -6.95
C PHE A 51 -2.12 11.10 -8.03
N GLU A 52 -3.18 11.84 -7.72
CA GLU A 52 -3.92 12.65 -8.71
C GLU A 52 -4.40 11.72 -9.83
N ASP A 53 -3.93 11.92 -11.06
CA ASP A 53 -4.33 11.13 -12.22
C ASP A 53 -3.35 10.02 -12.58
N LYS A 54 -2.31 9.81 -11.76
CA LYS A 54 -1.24 8.86 -12.09
C LYS A 54 -1.41 7.55 -11.35
N PRO A 55 -1.28 6.41 -12.04
CA PRO A 55 -1.36 5.09 -11.39
C PRO A 55 -0.26 4.92 -10.34
N GLY A 56 -0.66 4.50 -9.15
CA GLY A 56 0.28 4.29 -8.07
C GLY A 56 -0.46 3.88 -6.80
N GLY A 57 0.26 3.82 -5.71
CA GLY A 57 -0.33 3.49 -4.42
C GLY A 57 0.66 3.70 -3.30
N LEU A 58 0.13 3.94 -2.12
CA LEU A 58 0.92 4.11 -0.91
C LEU A 58 0.38 3.20 0.17
N THR A 59 1.28 2.43 0.79
CA THR A 59 0.94 1.63 1.96
C THR A 59 1.97 1.94 3.05
N LEU A 60 1.47 2.25 4.24
CA LEU A 60 2.32 2.50 5.40
C LEU A 60 2.25 1.27 6.30
N LEU A 61 3.39 0.61 6.49
CA LEU A 61 3.50 -0.61 7.29
C LEU A 61 4.20 -0.34 8.62
N LEU A 62 3.73 -1.01 9.65
CA LEU A 62 4.44 -1.10 10.92
C LEU A 62 5.14 -2.45 10.96
N ALA A 63 6.47 -2.44 11.04
CA ALA A 63 7.27 -3.67 11.00
C ALA A 63 8.53 -3.54 11.85
N GLU A 64 9.09 -4.67 12.25
CA GLU A 64 10.26 -4.72 13.14
C GLU A 64 11.57 -4.44 12.41
N SER A 65 11.58 -4.66 11.09
CA SER A 65 12.79 -4.51 10.27
C SER A 65 12.41 -4.28 8.82
N ILE A 66 13.39 -3.83 8.04
CA ILE A 66 13.21 -3.70 6.58
C ILE A 66 12.96 -5.06 5.93
N GLU A 67 13.58 -6.12 6.46
CA GLU A 67 13.38 -7.47 5.95
C GLU A 67 11.92 -7.92 6.14
N ARG A 68 11.33 -7.61 7.29
CA ARG A 68 9.94 -7.92 7.53
C ARG A 68 9.02 -7.09 6.65
N ALA A 69 9.35 -5.81 6.44
CA ALA A 69 8.58 -4.96 5.54
C ALA A 69 8.61 -5.51 4.11
N ARG A 70 9.77 -5.97 3.64
CA ARG A 70 9.89 -6.59 2.32
C ARG A 70 9.06 -7.87 2.20
N GLU A 71 9.10 -8.69 3.25
CA GLU A 71 8.32 -9.93 3.29
C GLU A 71 6.82 -9.64 3.19
N LEU A 72 6.33 -8.67 3.97
CA LEU A 72 4.92 -8.27 3.91
C LEU A 72 4.55 -7.67 2.56
N SER A 73 5.44 -6.85 2.00
CA SER A 73 5.23 -6.21 0.69
C SER A 73 5.13 -7.24 -0.43
N SER A 74 5.85 -8.36 -0.31
CA SER A 74 5.88 -9.40 -1.35
C SER A 74 4.52 -10.06 -1.55
N GLY A 75 3.61 -9.93 -0.60
CA GLY A 75 2.26 -10.50 -0.70
C GLY A 75 1.31 -9.70 -1.56
N SER A 76 1.68 -8.49 -1.97
CA SER A 76 0.79 -7.66 -2.78
C SER A 76 0.63 -8.20 -4.20
N PRO A 77 -0.60 -8.37 -4.70
CA PRO A 77 -0.82 -8.78 -6.09
C PRO A 77 -0.38 -7.73 -7.11
N MET A 78 -0.22 -6.48 -6.67
CA MET A 78 0.22 -5.40 -7.55
C MET A 78 1.66 -5.56 -8.01
N ASN A 79 2.45 -6.40 -7.33
CA ASN A 79 3.82 -6.72 -7.77
C ASN A 79 3.85 -7.45 -9.10
N GLU A 80 2.72 -8.01 -9.54
CA GLU A 80 2.60 -8.68 -10.84
C GLU A 80 2.63 -7.69 -12.00
N ILE A 81 2.19 -6.45 -11.77
CA ILE A 81 2.08 -5.43 -12.81
C ILE A 81 2.81 -4.14 -12.48
N GLY A 82 3.62 -4.15 -11.45
CA GLY A 82 4.38 -2.98 -11.04
C GLY A 82 5.48 -3.35 -10.09
N SER A 83 6.12 -2.32 -9.57
CA SER A 83 7.18 -2.48 -8.58
C SER A 83 6.92 -1.59 -7.37
N THR A 84 7.42 -2.02 -6.22
CA THR A 84 7.24 -1.33 -4.96
C THR A 84 8.60 -0.91 -4.43
N GLU A 85 8.74 0.38 -4.14
CA GLU A 85 9.90 0.88 -3.40
C GLU A 85 9.53 0.94 -1.93
N ILE A 86 10.47 0.60 -1.05
CA ILE A 86 10.24 0.55 0.39
C ILE A 86 11.22 1.52 1.07
N PHE A 87 10.67 2.44 1.84
CA PHE A 87 11.45 3.45 2.55
C PHE A 87 11.15 3.40 4.03
N LEU A 88 12.17 3.46 4.86
CA LEU A 88 11.98 3.76 6.28
C LEU A 88 11.47 5.20 6.39
N TRP A 89 10.33 5.39 7.02
CA TRP A 89 9.74 6.71 7.19
C TRP A 89 9.85 7.16 8.64
N ASP A 90 10.58 8.24 8.85
CA ASP A 90 10.75 8.83 10.17
C ASP A 90 9.54 9.72 10.48
N VAL A 91 8.58 9.15 11.19
CA VAL A 91 7.30 9.81 11.43
C VAL A 91 7.45 10.86 12.53
N PHE A 92 7.14 12.10 12.21
CA PHE A 92 7.08 13.15 13.20
C PHE A 92 5.68 13.27 13.80
N TYR A 93 4.65 13.09 12.95
CA TYR A 93 3.27 13.13 13.40
C TYR A 93 2.40 12.42 12.38
N ALA A 94 1.43 11.66 12.86
CA ALA A 94 0.45 11.02 12.00
C ALA A 94 -0.86 10.83 12.77
N ASN A 95 -1.97 11.28 12.18
CA ASN A 95 -3.29 11.06 12.74
C ASN A 95 -4.33 11.07 11.62
N LEU A 96 -4.53 9.91 11.01
CA LEU A 96 -5.50 9.75 9.93
C LEU A 96 -6.94 9.64 10.45
N THR A 97 -7.11 9.49 11.77
CA THR A 97 -8.46 9.41 12.36
C THR A 97 -9.23 10.72 12.27
N VAL A 98 -8.55 11.82 11.92
CA VAL A 98 -9.23 13.10 11.67
C VAL A 98 -10.09 13.04 10.40
N LEU A 99 -9.83 12.08 9.52
CA LEU A 99 -10.63 11.88 8.32
C LEU A 99 -11.96 11.23 8.69
N GLU A 100 -13.06 11.76 8.14
CA GLU A 100 -14.40 11.27 8.43
C GLU A 100 -14.55 9.79 8.11
N ASN A 101 -13.99 9.35 7.00
CA ASN A 101 -14.07 7.97 6.57
C ASN A 101 -12.66 7.40 6.45
N HIS A 102 -12.00 7.24 7.59
CA HIS A 102 -10.58 6.84 7.64
C HIS A 102 -10.37 5.31 7.54
N ASP A 103 -11.43 4.52 7.57
CA ASP A 103 -11.34 3.07 7.39
C ASP A 103 -12.40 2.60 6.40
N LYS A 104 -11.97 2.39 5.17
CA LYS A 104 -12.84 1.87 4.09
C LYS A 104 -12.64 0.38 3.86
N LEU A 105 -11.73 -0.25 4.60
CA LEU A 105 -11.44 -1.69 4.44
C LEU A 105 -12.50 -2.54 5.13
N THR A 106 -13.01 -2.07 6.26
CA THR A 106 -13.95 -2.82 7.08
C THR A 106 -15.34 -2.20 7.12
N SER A 107 -15.53 -1.08 6.44
CA SER A 107 -16.83 -0.39 6.40
C SER A 107 -17.65 -0.78 5.18
#